data_1079c2bb0387a273d0b1cc325439b8cb
#
_entry.id   1079c2bb0387a273d0b1cc325439b8cb
#
_cell.length_a   1.000
_cell.length_b   1.000
_cell.length_c   1.000
_cell.angle_alpha   90.00
_cell.angle_beta   90.00
_cell.angle_gamma   90.00
#
_symmetry.space_group_name_H-M   'P 1'
#
loop_
_entity.id
_entity.type
_entity.pdbx_description
1 polymer ?
#
loop_
_entity_poly.entity_id
_entity_poly.type
_entity_poly.pdbx_seq_one_letter_code
_entity_poly.pdbx_strand_id
1 'polypeptide(L)'
;QSDLYLWLNEMEWMSIDKIEEYEYDEGETESIVPFAITGAGDKWVWIVADNGEEYSVGLCERAESNGIYYAKNTEDAILRQIIEYVASSNFYLVKDEAESYQINEKELKIQLEKWKNNFRGIINDEYINVIEKLNELSLKKIKCQYGEWYALLTLEEQDELIDKYIKFDLFDKEFEWYIE
;
A
#
# COMPACT_ATOMS: atom_id res chain seq x y z
N GLN A 1 21.64 12.81 0.75
CA GLN A 1 20.59 11.91 1.23
C GLN A 1 19.50 11.94 0.17
N SER A 2 19.31 10.81 -0.51
CA SER A 2 18.36 10.69 -1.59
C SER A 2 16.93 10.86 -1.06
N ASP A 3 16.16 11.74 -1.68
CA ASP A 3 14.71 11.92 -1.48
C ASP A 3 13.88 10.67 -1.93
N LEU A 4 14.49 9.51 -1.91
CA LEU A 4 13.92 8.20 -2.22
C LEU A 4 13.23 7.54 -1.01
N TYR A 5 12.80 8.32 -0.03
CA TYR A 5 11.78 7.85 0.87
C TYR A 5 10.47 7.76 0.09
N LEU A 6 10.27 6.63 -0.56
CA LEU A 6 9.01 6.20 -1.12
C LEU A 6 8.10 5.81 0.04
N TRP A 7 7.68 6.78 0.82
CA TRP A 7 6.64 6.57 1.79
C TRP A 7 5.32 6.49 1.06
N LEU A 8 4.93 5.29 0.77
CA LEU A 8 3.54 4.95 0.56
C LEU A 8 2.93 4.84 1.95
N ASN A 9 1.72 5.28 2.10
CA ASN A 9 0.98 5.17 3.33
C ASN A 9 1.21 3.80 3.98
N GLU A 10 1.62 3.79 5.23
CA GLU A 10 1.85 2.56 6.01
C GLU A 10 2.85 1.54 5.42
N MET A 11 3.67 1.92 4.44
CA MET A 11 4.72 1.07 3.88
C MET A 11 6.06 1.81 3.92
N GLU A 12 6.75 1.72 5.07
CA GLU A 12 8.08 2.27 5.25
C GLU A 12 9.13 1.28 4.75
N TRP A 13 9.70 1.55 3.57
CA TRP A 13 10.66 0.65 2.94
C TRP A 13 11.96 0.54 3.74
N MET A 14 12.42 -0.67 3.92
CA MET A 14 13.70 -0.97 4.55
C MET A 14 14.85 -0.69 3.57
N SER A 15 16.05 -0.37 4.08
CA SER A 15 17.26 -0.36 3.26
C SER A 15 17.64 -1.79 2.85
N ILE A 16 18.36 -1.93 1.75
CA ILE A 16 18.83 -3.24 1.27
C ILE A 16 19.62 -3.97 2.37
N ASP A 17 20.52 -3.28 3.06
CA ASP A 17 21.32 -3.86 4.15
C ASP A 17 20.41 -4.44 5.26
N LYS A 18 19.31 -3.74 5.61
CA LYS A 18 18.36 -4.24 6.61
C LYS A 18 17.55 -5.42 6.14
N ILE A 19 17.30 -5.55 4.83
CA ILE A 19 16.61 -6.70 4.25
C ILE A 19 17.56 -7.90 4.23
N GLU A 20 18.81 -7.70 3.81
CA GLU A 20 19.83 -8.76 3.73
C GLU A 20 20.27 -9.27 5.11
N GLU A 21 20.30 -8.41 6.12
CA GLU A 21 20.69 -8.72 7.50
C GLU A 21 19.47 -9.00 8.41
N TYR A 22 18.28 -9.23 7.84
CA TYR A 22 17.08 -9.46 8.64
C TYR A 22 17.22 -10.72 9.49
N GLU A 23 17.08 -10.57 10.80
CA GLU A 23 17.06 -11.66 11.77
C GLU A 23 15.60 -12.02 12.08
N TYR A 24 15.22 -13.27 11.80
CA TYR A 24 13.88 -13.78 12.08
C TYR A 24 13.71 -14.01 13.58
N ASP A 25 12.58 -13.58 14.12
CA ASP A 25 12.18 -13.89 15.47
C ASP A 25 11.84 -15.40 15.59
N GLU A 26 11.93 -15.95 16.82
CA GLU A 26 11.53 -17.33 17.08
C GLU A 26 10.06 -17.53 16.71
N GLY A 27 9.78 -18.45 15.80
CA GLY A 27 8.46 -18.75 15.26
C GLY A 27 8.16 -18.09 13.90
N GLU A 28 8.93 -17.14 13.43
CA GLU A 28 8.76 -16.60 12.08
C GLU A 28 9.19 -17.60 11.00
N THR A 29 8.39 -17.72 9.94
CA THR A 29 8.75 -18.58 8.81
C THR A 29 9.80 -17.94 7.91
N GLU A 30 10.80 -18.71 7.45
CA GLU A 30 11.80 -18.26 6.47
C GLU A 30 11.26 -18.15 5.03
N SER A 31 9.99 -18.53 4.79
CA SER A 31 9.36 -18.39 3.47
C SER A 31 8.91 -16.95 3.13
N ILE A 32 9.07 -16.03 4.08
CA ILE A 32 8.79 -14.61 3.88
C ILE A 32 10.09 -13.79 3.94
N VAL A 33 10.15 -12.69 3.21
CA VAL A 33 11.26 -11.72 3.27
C VAL A 33 10.67 -10.34 3.57
N PRO A 34 10.80 -9.82 4.79
CA PRO A 34 10.34 -8.48 5.13
C PRO A 34 11.12 -7.42 4.35
N PHE A 35 10.38 -6.50 3.70
CA PHE A 35 10.97 -5.40 2.93
C PHE A 35 10.49 -4.01 3.36
N ALA A 36 9.38 -3.94 4.09
CA ALA A 36 8.87 -2.69 4.64
C ALA A 36 8.11 -2.96 5.94
N ILE A 37 7.90 -1.92 6.74
CA ILE A 37 7.16 -1.97 7.99
C ILE A 37 6.10 -0.87 8.02
N THR A 38 5.05 -1.07 8.83
CA THR A 38 4.12 0.00 9.19
C THR A 38 4.62 0.76 10.41
N GLY A 39 4.07 1.96 10.67
CA GLY A 39 4.32 2.67 11.91
C GLY A 39 3.86 1.91 13.17
N ALA A 40 2.96 0.92 13.04
CA ALA A 40 2.50 0.02 14.11
C ALA A 40 3.44 -1.18 14.31
N GLY A 41 4.34 -1.43 13.37
CA GLY A 41 5.30 -2.54 13.40
C GLY A 41 4.81 -3.80 12.68
N ASP A 42 3.75 -3.70 11.86
CA ASP A 42 3.37 -4.77 10.94
C ASP A 42 4.41 -4.88 9.83
N LYS A 43 4.52 -6.04 9.22
CA LYS A 43 5.55 -6.32 8.21
C LYS A 43 4.93 -6.47 6.84
N TRP A 44 5.46 -5.74 5.87
CA TRP A 44 5.25 -6.00 4.46
C TRP A 44 6.30 -6.99 3.99
N VAL A 45 5.86 -8.07 3.40
CA VAL A 45 6.75 -9.21 3.07
C VAL A 45 6.61 -9.63 1.61
N TRP A 46 7.70 -10.07 1.02
CA TRP A 46 7.65 -10.95 -0.13
C TRP A 46 7.47 -12.38 0.37
N ILE A 47 6.47 -13.08 -0.16
CA ILE A 47 6.22 -14.50 0.09
C ILE A 47 6.88 -15.26 -1.04
N VAL A 48 7.97 -15.95 -0.73
CA VAL A 48 8.79 -16.65 -1.72
C VAL A 48 8.25 -18.06 -1.93
N ALA A 49 7.96 -18.42 -3.18
CA ALA A 49 7.57 -19.79 -3.52
C ALA A 49 8.77 -20.75 -3.36
N ASP A 50 8.48 -22.03 -3.12
CA ASP A 50 9.49 -23.08 -2.90
C ASP A 50 10.54 -23.17 -4.02
N ASN A 51 10.21 -22.74 -5.23
CA ASN A 51 11.14 -22.69 -6.38
C ASN A 51 11.97 -21.40 -6.44
N GLY A 52 11.70 -20.43 -5.58
CA GLY A 52 12.38 -19.13 -5.51
C GLY A 52 12.14 -18.17 -6.69
N GLU A 53 11.26 -18.52 -7.64
CA GLU A 53 11.05 -17.74 -8.87
C GLU A 53 9.80 -16.84 -8.83
N GLU A 54 8.78 -17.20 -8.02
CA GLU A 54 7.54 -16.42 -7.90
C GLU A 54 7.38 -15.92 -6.47
N TYR A 55 7.06 -14.64 -6.31
CA TYR A 55 6.72 -14.07 -5.03
C TYR A 55 5.40 -13.31 -5.12
N SER A 56 4.66 -13.35 -4.00
CA SER A 56 3.53 -12.45 -3.77
C SER A 56 3.90 -11.46 -2.67
N VAL A 57 3.15 -10.39 -2.56
CA VAL A 57 3.28 -9.44 -1.44
C VAL A 57 2.21 -9.76 -0.41
N GLY A 58 2.63 -9.86 0.84
CA GLY A 58 1.77 -10.06 1.99
C GLY A 58 1.90 -8.93 3.01
N LEU A 59 0.89 -8.81 3.85
CA LEU A 59 0.88 -8.01 5.06
C LEU A 59 0.74 -8.94 6.27
N CYS A 60 1.71 -8.87 7.17
CA CYS A 60 1.77 -9.62 8.42
C CYS A 60 1.53 -8.65 9.58
N GLU A 61 0.35 -8.69 10.18
CA GLU A 61 0.02 -7.86 11.34
C GLU A 61 0.75 -8.40 12.58
N ARG A 62 1.40 -7.51 13.32
CA ARG A 62 2.27 -7.84 14.45
C ARG A 62 1.59 -8.68 15.55
N ALA A 63 0.27 -8.55 15.70
CA ALA A 63 -0.50 -9.22 16.76
C ALA A 63 -1.10 -10.55 16.30
N GLU A 64 -0.93 -10.94 15.03
CA GLU A 64 -1.58 -12.10 14.43
C GLU A 64 -0.55 -13.11 13.95
N SER A 65 -0.88 -14.41 13.98
CA SER A 65 -0.04 -15.47 13.41
C SER A 65 -0.26 -15.64 11.90
N ASN A 66 -1.38 -15.14 11.38
CA ASN A 66 -1.71 -15.15 9.97
C ASN A 66 -1.47 -13.79 9.34
N GLY A 67 -0.89 -13.78 8.15
CA GLY A 67 -0.84 -12.64 7.26
C GLY A 67 -1.86 -12.79 6.14
N ILE A 68 -2.04 -11.75 5.35
CA ILE A 68 -2.90 -11.76 4.16
C ILE A 68 -2.08 -11.59 2.88
N TYR A 69 -2.46 -12.30 1.82
CA TYR A 69 -1.95 -12.05 0.48
C TYR A 69 -2.50 -10.73 -0.05
N TYR A 70 -1.66 -9.72 -0.09
CA TYR A 70 -2.06 -8.36 -0.43
C TYR A 70 -2.03 -8.07 -1.93
N ALA A 71 -0.99 -8.52 -2.63
CA ALA A 71 -0.83 -8.32 -4.07
C ALA A 71 -0.03 -9.45 -4.71
N LYS A 72 -0.18 -9.62 -6.02
CA LYS A 72 0.54 -10.65 -6.79
C LYS A 72 2.04 -10.39 -6.88
N ASN A 73 2.45 -9.12 -6.87
CA ASN A 73 3.82 -8.66 -6.97
C ASN A 73 3.96 -7.24 -6.39
N THR A 74 5.18 -6.71 -6.36
CA THR A 74 5.47 -5.39 -5.79
C THR A 74 4.81 -4.24 -6.57
N GLU A 75 4.70 -4.32 -7.90
CA GLU A 75 4.05 -3.26 -8.69
C GLU A 75 2.57 -3.15 -8.36
N ASP A 76 1.89 -4.31 -8.24
CA ASP A 76 0.48 -4.40 -7.84
C ASP A 76 0.29 -3.88 -6.41
N ALA A 77 1.21 -4.20 -5.49
CA ALA A 77 1.17 -3.70 -4.11
C ALA A 77 1.29 -2.17 -4.05
N ILE A 78 2.19 -1.58 -4.84
CA ILE A 78 2.35 -0.13 -4.97
C ILE A 78 1.05 0.51 -5.47
N LEU A 79 0.47 -0.02 -6.55
CA LEU A 79 -0.78 0.53 -7.09
C LEU A 79 -1.94 0.39 -6.10
N ARG A 80 -2.09 -0.78 -5.45
CA ARG A 80 -3.12 -1.01 -4.43
C ARG A 80 -3.01 0.00 -3.29
N GLN A 81 -1.82 0.22 -2.76
CA GLN A 81 -1.58 1.23 -1.71
C GLN A 81 -2.00 2.63 -2.14
N ILE A 82 -1.72 3.02 -3.38
CA ILE A 82 -2.12 4.33 -3.91
C ILE A 82 -3.64 4.44 -4.04
N ILE A 83 -4.31 3.39 -4.54
CA ILE A 83 -5.78 3.34 -4.67
C ILE A 83 -6.44 3.42 -3.29
N GLU A 84 -5.98 2.62 -2.33
CA GLU A 84 -6.48 2.62 -0.96
C GLU A 84 -6.24 3.97 -0.27
N TYR A 85 -5.06 4.57 -0.47
CA TYR A 85 -4.75 5.88 0.07
C TYR A 85 -5.73 6.95 -0.36
N VAL A 86 -6.07 7.04 -1.64
CA VAL A 86 -6.96 8.10 -2.16
C VAL A 86 -8.44 7.85 -1.87
N ALA A 87 -8.81 6.64 -1.43
CA ALA A 87 -10.15 6.27 -0.99
C ALA A 87 -10.29 6.25 0.54
N SER A 88 -9.17 6.23 1.28
CA SER A 88 -9.17 6.01 2.73
C SER A 88 -9.75 7.19 3.51
N SER A 89 -10.56 6.85 4.51
CA SER A 89 -11.03 7.78 5.55
C SER A 89 -9.97 8.10 6.61
N ASN A 90 -8.86 7.32 6.65
CA ASN A 90 -7.80 7.47 7.65
C ASN A 90 -6.96 8.73 7.43
N PHE A 91 -6.98 9.28 6.21
CA PHE A 91 -6.39 10.57 5.93
C PHE A 91 -7.51 11.60 6.05
N TYR A 92 -7.43 12.38 7.07
CA TYR A 92 -8.28 13.52 7.32
C TYR A 92 -8.16 14.52 6.15
N LEU A 93 -8.68 14.12 4.98
CA LEU A 93 -8.78 15.00 3.83
C LEU A 93 -9.85 16.04 4.17
N VAL A 94 -9.42 17.26 4.34
CA VAL A 94 -10.32 18.41 4.56
C VAL A 94 -10.45 19.20 3.27
N LYS A 95 -11.62 19.80 3.12
CA LYS A 95 -11.88 20.67 2.00
C LYS A 95 -11.09 21.98 2.06
N ASP A 96 -10.79 22.45 3.26
CA ASP A 96 -10.13 23.73 3.52
C ASP A 96 -8.87 23.59 4.38
N GLU A 97 -7.88 24.48 4.19
CA GLU A 97 -6.54 24.49 4.81
C GLU A 97 -6.52 24.70 6.34
N ALA A 98 -7.64 24.50 7.05
CA ALA A 98 -7.82 25.03 8.40
C ALA A 98 -7.15 24.24 9.53
N GLU A 99 -6.64 23.01 9.32
CA GLU A 99 -6.05 22.20 10.37
C GLU A 99 -4.69 21.63 9.96
N SER A 100 -3.66 21.90 10.76
CA SER A 100 -2.24 21.73 10.43
C SER A 100 -1.72 20.29 10.28
N TYR A 101 -2.56 19.27 10.50
CA TYR A 101 -2.23 17.86 10.35
C TYR A 101 -3.11 17.13 9.33
N GLN A 102 -3.90 17.87 8.56
CA GLN A 102 -4.82 17.33 7.57
C GLN A 102 -4.30 17.64 6.16
N ILE A 103 -4.39 16.64 5.28
CA ILE A 103 -3.99 16.79 3.88
C ILE A 103 -5.18 17.34 3.09
N ASN A 104 -4.99 18.48 2.40
CA ASN A 104 -5.99 19.02 1.49
C ASN A 104 -5.84 18.44 0.07
N GLU A 105 -6.83 18.71 -0.79
CA GLU A 105 -6.82 18.22 -2.19
C GLU A 105 -5.53 18.57 -2.95
N LYS A 106 -5.00 19.77 -2.74
CA LYS A 106 -3.78 20.22 -3.39
C LYS A 106 -2.54 19.40 -2.96
N GLU A 107 -2.41 19.14 -1.67
CA GLU A 107 -1.32 18.33 -1.12
C GLU A 107 -1.42 16.88 -1.59
N LEU A 108 -2.64 16.31 -1.60
CA LEU A 108 -2.89 14.98 -2.14
C LEU A 108 -2.45 14.88 -3.62
N LYS A 109 -2.80 15.87 -4.45
CA LYS A 109 -2.40 15.90 -5.86
C LYS A 109 -0.90 16.05 -6.04
N ILE A 110 -0.24 16.84 -5.20
CA ILE A 110 1.22 16.93 -5.18
C ILE A 110 1.84 15.57 -4.83
N GLN A 111 1.26 14.84 -3.87
CA GLN A 111 1.74 13.51 -3.49
C GLN A 111 1.54 12.49 -4.62
N LEU A 112 0.40 12.47 -5.28
CA LEU A 112 0.14 11.61 -6.45
C LEU A 112 1.14 11.90 -7.59
N GLU A 113 1.40 13.16 -7.88
CA GLU A 113 2.38 13.56 -8.90
C GLU A 113 3.80 13.12 -8.52
N LYS A 114 4.17 13.22 -7.24
CA LYS A 114 5.45 12.75 -6.72
C LYS A 114 5.58 11.23 -6.89
N TRP A 115 4.57 10.46 -6.50
CA TRP A 115 4.57 9.00 -6.68
C TRP A 115 4.65 8.61 -8.14
N LYS A 116 3.84 9.22 -9.00
CA LYS A 116 3.91 9.00 -10.46
C LYS A 116 5.32 9.17 -11.01
N ASN A 117 5.99 10.26 -10.61
CA ASN A 117 7.34 10.55 -11.09
C ASN A 117 8.39 9.59 -10.52
N ASN A 118 8.26 9.21 -9.26
CA ASN A 118 9.16 8.28 -8.60
C ASN A 118 9.04 6.85 -9.15
N PHE A 119 7.82 6.42 -9.47
CA PHE A 119 7.56 5.07 -9.96
C PHE A 119 7.65 4.92 -11.48
N ARG A 120 7.74 6.02 -12.23
CA ARG A 120 7.91 5.98 -13.69
C ARG A 120 9.17 5.22 -14.09
N GLY A 121 8.99 4.16 -14.89
CA GLY A 121 10.08 3.25 -15.28
C GLY A 121 10.41 2.17 -14.25
N ILE A 122 9.69 2.12 -13.11
CA ILE A 122 9.77 1.07 -12.09
C ILE A 122 8.55 0.17 -12.18
N ILE A 123 7.33 0.74 -12.25
CA ILE A 123 6.09 0.02 -12.46
C ILE A 123 5.62 0.20 -13.91
N ASN A 124 4.69 -0.66 -14.36
CA ASN A 124 4.22 -0.61 -15.74
C ASN A 124 3.48 0.71 -16.07
N ASP A 125 3.50 1.08 -17.35
CA ASP A 125 2.92 2.34 -17.83
C ASP A 125 1.40 2.40 -17.64
N GLU A 126 0.70 1.27 -17.61
CA GLU A 126 -0.75 1.24 -17.35
C GLU A 126 -1.05 1.72 -15.93
N TYR A 127 -0.24 1.35 -14.94
CA TYR A 127 -0.37 1.80 -13.55
C TYR A 127 -0.04 3.29 -13.41
N ILE A 128 0.97 3.77 -14.12
CA ILE A 128 1.26 5.20 -14.20
C ILE A 128 0.05 5.98 -14.74
N ASN A 129 -0.61 5.47 -15.78
CA ASN A 129 -1.83 6.07 -16.34
C ASN A 129 -3.02 6.04 -15.34
N VAL A 130 -3.12 5.01 -14.49
CA VAL A 130 -4.12 4.99 -13.40
C VAL A 130 -3.84 6.12 -12.42
N ILE A 131 -2.59 6.28 -11.97
CA ILE A 131 -2.20 7.37 -11.03
C ILE A 131 -2.48 8.75 -11.65
N GLU A 132 -2.23 8.94 -12.94
CA GLU A 132 -2.58 10.19 -13.65
C GLU A 132 -4.08 10.47 -13.62
N LYS A 133 -4.91 9.46 -13.89
CA LYS A 133 -6.38 9.60 -13.81
C LYS A 133 -6.86 9.90 -12.40
N LEU A 134 -6.28 9.28 -11.37
CA LEU A 134 -6.59 9.61 -9.98
C LEU A 134 -6.26 11.06 -9.65
N ASN A 135 -5.17 11.59 -10.19
CA ASN A 135 -4.76 12.99 -10.01
C ASN A 135 -5.69 14.01 -10.69
N GLU A 136 -6.47 13.60 -11.70
CA GLU A 136 -7.47 14.43 -12.37
C GLU A 136 -8.80 14.52 -11.60
N LEU A 137 -9.06 13.60 -10.67
CA LEU A 137 -10.29 13.56 -9.89
C LEU A 137 -10.36 14.73 -8.90
N SER A 138 -11.57 15.08 -8.51
CA SER A 138 -11.84 16.03 -7.42
C SER A 138 -12.32 15.31 -6.18
N LEU A 139 -12.08 15.89 -4.99
CA LEU A 139 -12.56 15.35 -3.73
C LEU A 139 -14.08 15.20 -3.72
N LYS A 140 -14.53 14.03 -3.32
CA LYS A 140 -15.93 13.68 -3.07
C LYS A 140 -16.18 13.63 -1.57
N LYS A 141 -17.36 14.07 -1.15
CA LYS A 141 -17.81 13.89 0.23
C LYS A 141 -18.45 12.51 0.35
N ILE A 142 -17.81 11.65 1.10
CA ILE A 142 -18.27 10.28 1.37
C ILE A 142 -19.03 10.27 2.68
N LYS A 143 -20.17 9.57 2.72
CA LYS A 143 -21.01 9.42 3.90
C LYS A 143 -21.21 7.94 4.21
N CYS A 144 -21.04 7.57 5.47
CA CYS A 144 -21.41 6.25 5.97
C CYS A 144 -22.03 6.37 7.37
N GLN A 145 -22.42 5.23 7.93
CA GLN A 145 -23.01 5.17 9.28
C GLN A 145 -22.08 5.67 10.41
N TYR A 146 -20.77 5.75 10.16
CA TYR A 146 -19.77 6.18 11.14
C TYR A 146 -19.32 7.62 10.99
N GLY A 147 -19.79 8.34 9.95
CA GLY A 147 -19.43 9.73 9.72
C GLY A 147 -19.31 10.14 8.27
N GLU A 148 -18.64 11.25 8.05
CA GLU A 148 -18.40 11.83 6.74
C GLU A 148 -16.90 12.12 6.59
N TRP A 149 -16.34 11.85 5.39
CA TRP A 149 -14.96 12.20 5.05
C TRP A 149 -14.86 12.63 3.60
N TYR A 150 -13.69 13.10 3.19
CA TYR A 150 -13.41 13.43 1.80
C TYR A 150 -12.42 12.42 1.22
N ALA A 151 -12.63 12.01 -0.03
CA ALA A 151 -11.75 11.11 -0.76
C ALA A 151 -11.84 11.38 -2.28
N LEU A 152 -10.86 10.94 -3.06
CA LEU A 152 -10.96 10.97 -4.53
C LEU A 152 -11.84 9.85 -5.06
N LEU A 153 -11.86 8.71 -4.38
CA LEU A 153 -12.66 7.53 -4.73
C LEU A 153 -13.68 7.23 -3.64
N THR A 154 -14.85 6.73 -4.05
CA THR A 154 -15.75 6.00 -3.16
C THR A 154 -15.18 4.60 -2.91
N LEU A 155 -15.69 3.89 -1.89
CA LEU A 155 -15.31 2.49 -1.66
C LEU A 155 -15.67 1.58 -2.85
N GLU A 156 -16.81 1.81 -3.50
CA GLU A 156 -17.22 1.08 -4.70
C GLU A 156 -16.24 1.30 -5.87
N GLU A 157 -15.82 2.55 -6.12
CA GLU A 157 -14.82 2.87 -7.14
C GLU A 157 -13.45 2.30 -6.81
N GLN A 158 -13.07 2.25 -5.53
CA GLN A 158 -11.87 1.57 -5.06
C GLN A 158 -11.92 0.08 -5.40
N ASP A 159 -13.01 -0.60 -5.04
CA ASP A 159 -13.20 -2.04 -5.28
C ASP A 159 -13.16 -2.35 -6.79
N GLU A 160 -13.80 -1.52 -7.62
CA GLU A 160 -13.75 -1.66 -9.09
C GLU A 160 -12.32 -1.56 -9.64
N LEU A 161 -11.50 -0.64 -9.13
CA LEU A 161 -10.11 -0.50 -9.55
C LEU A 161 -9.26 -1.67 -9.07
N ILE A 162 -9.44 -2.11 -7.82
CA ILE A 162 -8.75 -3.27 -7.27
C ILE A 162 -9.12 -4.53 -8.05
N ASP A 163 -10.40 -4.78 -8.29
CA ASP A 163 -10.89 -5.93 -9.06
C ASP A 163 -10.31 -5.95 -10.49
N LYS A 164 -10.13 -4.78 -11.08
CA LYS A 164 -9.65 -4.66 -12.45
C LYS A 164 -8.14 -4.86 -12.59
N TYR A 165 -7.36 -4.34 -11.66
CA TYR A 165 -5.91 -4.22 -11.82
C TYR A 165 -5.09 -5.10 -10.88
N ILE A 166 -5.63 -5.44 -9.70
CA ILE A 166 -4.87 -6.03 -8.60
C ILE A 166 -5.32 -7.46 -8.30
N LYS A 167 -6.63 -7.75 -8.40
CA LYS A 167 -7.21 -9.02 -7.96
C LYS A 167 -6.55 -10.23 -8.63
N PHE A 168 -6.23 -11.22 -7.83
CA PHE A 168 -5.66 -12.50 -8.24
C PHE A 168 -6.18 -13.64 -7.35
N ASP A 169 -5.82 -14.89 -7.64
CA ASP A 169 -6.42 -16.07 -7.01
C ASP A 169 -6.23 -16.16 -5.49
N LEU A 170 -5.15 -15.57 -4.95
CA LEU A 170 -4.85 -15.54 -3.52
C LEU A 170 -5.24 -14.23 -2.83
N PHE A 171 -5.80 -13.27 -3.55
CA PHE A 171 -6.15 -11.96 -3.04
C PHE A 171 -6.96 -12.04 -1.74
N ASP A 172 -6.48 -11.35 -0.70
CA ASP A 172 -7.04 -11.30 0.67
C ASP A 172 -7.23 -12.67 1.36
N LYS A 173 -6.61 -13.74 0.84
CA LYS A 173 -6.54 -15.00 1.57
C LYS A 173 -5.45 -14.94 2.63
N GLU A 174 -5.63 -15.72 3.69
CA GLU A 174 -4.66 -15.84 4.77
C GLU A 174 -3.53 -16.80 4.41
N PHE A 175 -2.36 -16.56 5.02
CA PHE A 175 -1.23 -17.49 5.09
C PHE A 175 -0.61 -17.42 6.49
N GLU A 176 -0.06 -18.54 6.94
CA GLU A 176 0.61 -18.62 8.23
C GLU A 176 2.04 -18.07 8.10
N TRP A 177 2.43 -17.10 8.92
CA TRP A 177 3.76 -16.50 8.91
C TRP A 177 4.47 -16.64 10.27
N TYR A 178 3.73 -16.95 11.31
CA TYR A 178 4.24 -17.15 12.65
C TYR A 178 3.71 -18.48 13.21
N ILE A 179 4.62 -19.38 13.61
CA ILE A 179 4.31 -20.71 14.14
C ILE A 179 4.60 -20.68 15.65
N GLU A 180 3.54 -20.80 16.47
CA GLU A 180 3.66 -20.89 17.94
C GLU A 180 4.41 -22.14 18.43
#